data_68ffecaf2460ab5f9864c53acd3f854c
#
_entry.id   68ffecaf2460ab5f9864c53acd3f854c
#
_cell.length_a   1.000
_cell.length_b   1.000
_cell.length_c   1.000
_cell.angle_alpha   90.00
_cell.angle_beta   90.00
_cell.angle_gamma   90.00
#
_symmetry.space_group_name_H-M   'P 1'
#
loop_
_entity.id
_entity.type
_entity.pdbx_description
1 polymer ?
#
loop_
_entity_poly.entity_id
_entity_poly.type
_entity_poly.pdbx_seq_one_letter_code
_entity_poly.pdbx_strand_id
1 'polypeptide(L)'
;MTDVTSFFSWSWFSPETLRSFEWENSSLLHLIWIIPIVLLIRKFIKILKKPVLELSLPKIVPSKNPWTYLRLIPTFFFLLALWMIVIALARPQRTNEKVEQYTEGIDIMLVLDISESMDLQDFTPNRLEAAKETAIDFINGRVADRIGMVIFSGEAFSLAPLTTDYELLTDLVTSITFNMMDAKGTAIGSAVSTGINRMRESEAKSKVMVLLSDGDNNAGNVDPVFAAQLAEAMDVKIYTIAVGKDGMVPYGTDFFGRPQMIESYLNEETLRDIARITKAEFFRASDDKALENIFTKIDELEKAEIIESRYKETMDYYRPYLIWGILFFFIWMALKSTFFNNFLLD
;
A
#
# COMPACT_ATOMS: atom_id res chain seq x y z
N MET A 1 12.36 -6.77 19.84
CA MET A 1 12.87 -6.52 21.22
C MET A 1 14.33 -6.12 21.09
N THR A 2 14.66 -4.85 21.25
CA THR A 2 16.05 -4.39 21.27
C THR A 2 16.67 -4.86 22.56
N ASP A 3 17.75 -5.65 22.45
CA ASP A 3 18.52 -6.19 23.57
C ASP A 3 18.99 -5.03 24.46
N VAL A 4 18.63 -5.06 25.74
CA VAL A 4 18.99 -3.98 26.71
C VAL A 4 20.50 -3.78 26.79
N THR A 5 21.29 -4.83 26.50
CA THR A 5 22.76 -4.78 26.44
C THR A 5 23.29 -3.88 25.35
N SER A 6 22.53 -3.68 24.25
CA SER A 6 22.92 -2.82 23.14
C SER A 6 22.96 -1.33 23.52
N PHE A 7 22.21 -0.88 24.55
CA PHE A 7 22.18 0.53 25.00
C PHE A 7 23.50 0.98 25.65
N PHE A 8 24.30 0.04 26.15
CA PHE A 8 25.60 0.34 26.79
C PHE A 8 26.77 0.25 25.81
N SER A 9 26.53 0.01 24.53
CA SER A 9 27.60 -0.03 23.53
C SER A 9 28.21 1.35 23.31
N TRP A 10 29.56 1.41 23.19
CA TRP A 10 30.29 2.62 22.81
C TRP A 10 30.02 3.07 21.36
N SER A 11 29.44 2.20 20.54
CA SER A 11 29.09 2.51 19.14
C SER A 11 28.13 3.70 19.02
N TRP A 12 27.31 3.97 20.04
CA TRP A 12 26.39 5.12 20.07
C TRP A 12 27.08 6.48 20.08
N PHE A 13 28.35 6.54 20.48
CA PHE A 13 29.15 7.77 20.58
C PHE A 13 30.10 7.95 19.39
N SER A 14 30.09 7.04 18.42
CA SER A 14 30.96 7.16 17.25
C SER A 14 30.50 8.34 16.37
N PRO A 15 31.44 9.10 15.77
CA PRO A 15 31.10 10.22 14.88
C PRO A 15 30.25 9.79 13.68
N GLU A 16 30.41 8.56 13.23
CA GLU A 16 29.64 7.98 12.13
C GLU A 16 28.16 7.80 12.51
N THR A 17 27.90 7.25 13.70
CA THR A 17 26.55 7.06 14.22
C THR A 17 25.85 8.40 14.44
N LEU A 18 26.55 9.39 15.02
CA LEU A 18 25.98 10.72 15.25
C LEU A 18 25.65 11.47 13.94
N ARG A 19 26.46 11.26 12.90
CA ARG A 19 26.18 11.86 11.56
C ARG A 19 25.09 11.15 10.81
N SER A 20 24.79 9.90 11.11
CA SER A 20 23.75 9.12 10.44
C SER A 20 22.34 9.41 10.96
N PHE A 21 22.20 10.22 12.01
CA PHE A 21 20.91 10.59 12.57
C PHE A 21 20.32 11.85 11.91
N GLU A 22 19.03 11.81 11.68
CA GLU A 22 18.21 12.99 11.48
C GLU A 22 17.77 13.51 12.86
N TRP A 23 17.92 14.81 13.09
CA TRP A 23 17.63 15.44 14.37
C TRP A 23 16.29 16.15 14.30
N GLU A 24 15.28 15.68 15.04
CA GLU A 24 13.95 16.31 15.06
C GLU A 24 14.06 17.75 15.60
N ASN A 25 14.81 17.93 16.70
CA ASN A 25 15.01 19.23 17.34
C ASN A 25 16.47 19.67 17.25
N SER A 26 17.00 19.89 16.06
CA SER A 26 18.40 20.29 15.82
C SER A 26 18.80 21.59 16.54
N SER A 27 17.87 22.50 16.78
CA SER A 27 18.08 23.76 17.51
C SER A 27 18.56 23.53 18.95
N LEU A 28 18.14 22.44 19.60
CA LEU A 28 18.57 22.11 20.96
C LEU A 28 20.05 21.72 21.06
N LEU A 29 20.67 21.30 19.97
CA LEU A 29 22.09 20.97 19.96
C LEU A 29 22.98 22.20 20.25
N HIS A 30 22.51 23.41 20.02
CA HIS A 30 23.24 24.65 20.40
C HIS A 30 23.42 24.77 21.90
N LEU A 31 22.56 24.15 22.73
CA LEU A 31 22.71 24.13 24.20
C LEU A 31 23.99 23.43 24.64
N ILE A 32 24.55 22.51 23.86
CA ILE A 32 25.84 21.84 24.13
C ILE A 32 26.95 22.87 24.36
N TRP A 33 26.95 23.97 23.58
CA TRP A 33 27.92 25.05 23.69
C TRP A 33 27.56 26.08 24.79
N ILE A 34 26.27 26.34 25.00
CA ILE A 34 25.77 27.33 25.96
C ILE A 34 26.05 26.87 27.39
N ILE A 35 25.89 25.56 27.70
CA ILE A 35 26.10 25.02 29.06
C ILE A 35 27.50 25.29 29.59
N PRO A 36 28.63 24.94 28.94
CA PRO A 36 29.96 25.26 29.46
C PRO A 36 30.22 26.77 29.53
N ILE A 37 29.68 27.56 28.62
CA ILE A 37 29.81 29.04 28.66
C ILE A 37 29.16 29.60 29.89
N VAL A 38 27.95 29.19 30.23
CA VAL A 38 27.23 29.64 31.44
C VAL A 38 28.00 29.26 32.70
N LEU A 39 28.56 28.05 32.77
CA LEU A 39 29.38 27.63 33.90
C LEU A 39 30.69 28.42 34.05
N LEU A 40 31.34 28.75 32.93
CA LEU A 40 32.51 29.64 32.92
C LEU A 40 32.18 31.05 33.42
N ILE A 41 31.08 31.63 32.94
CA ILE A 41 30.58 32.93 33.40
C ILE A 41 30.29 32.90 34.90
N ARG A 42 29.60 31.89 35.41
CA ARG A 42 29.33 31.71 36.84
C ARG A 42 30.63 31.62 37.67
N LYS A 43 31.62 30.86 37.18
CA LYS A 43 32.92 30.74 37.81
C LYS A 43 33.65 32.11 37.83
N PHE A 44 33.59 32.87 36.74
CA PHE A 44 34.18 34.19 36.62
C PHE A 44 33.54 35.20 37.61
N ILE A 45 32.19 35.21 37.67
CA ILE A 45 31.45 36.04 38.63
C ILE A 45 31.78 35.67 40.09
N LYS A 46 31.92 34.36 40.43
CA LYS A 46 32.32 33.93 41.76
C LYS A 46 33.76 34.43 42.13
N ILE A 47 34.65 34.48 41.15
CA ILE A 47 36.03 35.01 41.38
C ILE A 47 35.99 36.53 41.62
N LEU A 48 35.17 37.28 40.89
CA LEU A 48 35.03 38.73 41.05
C LEU A 48 34.34 39.13 42.36
N LYS A 49 33.41 38.31 42.87
CA LYS A 49 32.63 38.57 44.11
C LYS A 49 33.24 37.98 45.37
N LYS A 50 34.47 37.43 45.34
CA LYS A 50 35.11 36.94 46.56
C LYS A 50 35.29 38.10 47.52
N PRO A 51 34.62 38.13 48.70
CA PRO A 51 34.92 39.10 49.74
C PRO A 51 36.34 38.88 50.22
N VAL A 52 37.17 39.88 50.10
CA VAL A 52 38.52 39.88 50.73
C VAL A 52 38.31 40.09 52.19
N LEU A 53 38.23 39.01 53.01
CA LEU A 53 38.35 39.06 54.42
C LEU A 53 39.85 39.24 54.73
N GLU A 54 40.27 40.42 55.13
CA GLU A 54 41.62 40.70 55.64
C GLU A 54 41.73 40.07 57.07
N LEU A 55 41.93 38.80 57.09
CA LEU A 55 42.36 38.10 58.32
C LEU A 55 43.87 38.18 58.36
N SER A 56 44.39 38.77 59.44
CA SER A 56 45.83 38.86 59.79
C SER A 56 46.37 37.46 60.17
N LEU A 57 46.24 36.50 59.25
CA LEU A 57 46.86 35.18 59.37
C LEU A 57 48.18 35.17 58.61
N PRO A 58 49.25 34.49 59.12
CA PRO A 58 50.48 34.37 58.36
C PRO A 58 50.19 33.76 56.98
N LYS A 59 50.75 34.33 55.87
CA LYS A 59 50.62 33.87 54.47
C LYS A 59 51.06 32.39 54.41
N ILE A 60 50.16 31.48 54.61
CA ILE A 60 50.36 30.10 54.23
C ILE A 60 50.29 30.07 52.67
N VAL A 61 51.47 29.94 52.07
CA VAL A 61 51.56 29.74 50.60
C VAL A 61 50.82 28.48 50.30
N PRO A 62 49.71 28.54 49.48
CA PRO A 62 48.99 27.35 49.15
C PRO A 62 49.90 26.45 48.31
N SER A 63 50.33 25.34 48.89
CA SER A 63 51.02 24.27 48.17
C SER A 63 50.13 23.89 46.97
N LYS A 64 50.73 23.91 45.79
CA LYS A 64 50.03 23.41 44.55
C LYS A 64 49.89 21.88 44.67
N ASN A 65 48.94 21.44 45.49
CA ASN A 65 48.69 20.03 45.67
C ASN A 65 47.93 19.51 44.43
N PRO A 66 48.48 18.51 43.70
CA PRO A 66 47.84 17.95 42.52
C PRO A 66 46.44 17.41 42.80
N TRP A 67 46.15 17.04 44.03
CA TRP A 67 44.83 16.59 44.50
C TRP A 67 43.72 17.66 44.37
N THR A 68 44.09 18.93 44.19
CA THR A 68 43.11 20.02 43.96
C THR A 68 42.38 19.86 42.62
N TYR A 69 42.99 19.20 41.64
CA TYR A 69 42.33 18.91 40.35
C TYR A 69 41.24 17.84 40.42
N LEU A 70 41.28 16.95 41.44
CA LEU A 70 40.23 15.96 41.69
C LEU A 70 38.85 16.61 41.96
N ARG A 71 38.84 17.86 42.44
CA ARG A 71 37.59 18.63 42.63
C ARG A 71 36.86 18.97 41.32
N LEU A 72 37.51 18.81 40.17
CA LEU A 72 36.90 19.02 38.86
C LEU A 72 36.14 17.78 38.39
N ILE A 73 36.40 16.59 38.93
CA ILE A 73 35.76 15.33 38.54
C ILE A 73 34.23 15.38 38.66
N PRO A 74 33.62 15.82 39.78
CA PRO A 74 32.17 15.94 39.85
C PRO A 74 31.60 16.89 38.78
N THR A 75 32.26 18.03 38.55
CA THR A 75 31.83 19.00 37.53
C THR A 75 31.88 18.40 36.11
N PHE A 76 32.88 17.57 35.83
CA PHE A 76 32.99 16.86 34.57
C PHE A 76 31.83 15.91 34.33
N PHE A 77 31.49 15.05 35.32
CA PHE A 77 30.34 14.15 35.22
C PHE A 77 29.02 14.89 35.10
N PHE A 78 28.87 16.02 35.76
CA PHE A 78 27.69 16.86 35.63
C PHE A 78 27.54 17.44 34.24
N LEU A 79 28.62 17.92 33.62
CA LEU A 79 28.62 18.40 32.24
C LEU A 79 28.26 17.28 31.24
N LEU A 80 28.85 16.09 31.49
CA LEU A 80 28.59 14.92 30.64
C LEU A 80 27.12 14.50 30.73
N ALA A 81 26.52 14.52 31.93
CA ALA A 81 25.11 14.25 32.14
C ALA A 81 24.24 15.25 31.35
N LEU A 82 24.55 16.55 31.48
CA LEU A 82 23.79 17.59 30.74
C LEU A 82 23.92 17.44 29.25
N TRP A 83 25.09 17.12 28.71
CA TRP A 83 25.28 16.89 27.26
C TRP A 83 24.49 15.69 26.77
N MET A 84 24.48 14.59 27.52
CA MET A 84 23.69 13.41 27.16
C MET A 84 22.18 13.70 27.15
N ILE A 85 21.71 14.48 28.13
CA ILE A 85 20.28 14.90 28.17
C ILE A 85 19.95 15.81 27.01
N VAL A 86 20.83 16.74 26.61
CA VAL A 86 20.61 17.60 25.43
C VAL A 86 20.54 16.78 24.15
N ILE A 87 21.44 15.78 23.98
CA ILE A 87 21.41 14.88 22.83
C ILE A 87 20.10 14.07 22.82
N ALA A 88 19.65 13.57 23.97
CA ALA A 88 18.39 12.85 24.09
C ALA A 88 17.18 13.74 23.72
N LEU A 89 17.16 15.01 24.19
CA LEU A 89 16.10 15.99 23.87
C LEU A 89 16.09 16.40 22.39
N ALA A 90 17.25 16.39 21.72
CA ALA A 90 17.35 16.65 20.29
C ALA A 90 16.70 15.52 19.45
N ARG A 91 16.32 14.40 20.06
CA ARG A 91 15.64 13.24 19.47
C ARG A 91 16.32 12.77 18.18
N PRO A 92 17.47 12.07 18.28
CA PRO A 92 18.11 11.44 17.13
C PRO A 92 17.19 10.36 16.55
N GLN A 93 16.89 10.46 15.26
CA GLN A 93 16.00 9.57 14.52
C GLN A 93 16.72 8.95 13.33
N ARG A 94 16.27 7.77 12.91
CA ARG A 94 16.59 7.21 11.60
C ARG A 94 15.29 6.96 10.88
N THR A 95 15.20 7.53 9.70
CA THR A 95 14.07 7.33 8.79
C THR A 95 14.43 6.19 7.85
N ASN A 96 13.75 5.08 7.97
CA ASN A 96 13.77 4.03 6.97
C ASN A 96 12.60 4.27 6.02
N GLU A 97 12.88 4.65 4.79
CA GLU A 97 11.87 4.63 3.74
C GLU A 97 11.65 3.16 3.36
N LYS A 98 10.63 2.55 3.93
CA LYS A 98 10.07 1.32 3.39
C LYS A 98 9.12 1.74 2.28
N VAL A 99 9.53 1.49 1.06
CA VAL A 99 8.61 1.47 -0.08
C VAL A 99 7.88 0.14 0.02
N GLU A 100 6.82 0.08 0.79
CA GLU A 100 5.86 -0.99 0.67
C GLU A 100 4.99 -0.62 -0.54
N GLN A 101 5.27 -1.27 -1.65
CA GLN A 101 4.35 -1.31 -2.77
C GLN A 101 3.16 -2.17 -2.31
N TYR A 102 2.21 -1.56 -1.64
CA TYR A 102 0.88 -2.15 -1.55
C TYR A 102 0.26 -1.98 -2.93
N THR A 103 0.32 -3.01 -3.71
CA THR A 103 -0.56 -3.18 -4.84
C THR A 103 -1.94 -3.43 -4.21
N GLU A 104 -2.69 -2.35 -3.93
CA GLU A 104 -4.10 -2.53 -3.59
C GLU A 104 -4.73 -3.16 -4.83
N GLY A 105 -5.09 -4.44 -4.75
CA GLY A 105 -5.75 -5.15 -5.83
C GLY A 105 -7.07 -4.47 -6.17
N ILE A 106 -7.46 -4.55 -7.42
CA ILE A 106 -8.77 -4.09 -7.90
C ILE A 106 -9.79 -5.23 -7.82
N ASP A 107 -11.06 -4.88 -7.79
CA ASP A 107 -12.15 -5.84 -7.86
C ASP A 107 -12.64 -5.95 -9.30
N ILE A 108 -12.59 -7.15 -9.84
CA ILE A 108 -12.96 -7.45 -11.22
C ILE A 108 -14.14 -8.42 -11.25
N MET A 109 -15.19 -8.07 -11.98
CA MET A 109 -16.31 -8.96 -12.22
C MET A 109 -16.30 -9.38 -13.69
N LEU A 110 -16.00 -10.63 -13.96
CA LEU A 110 -16.15 -11.19 -15.31
C LEU A 110 -17.60 -11.59 -15.55
N VAL A 111 -18.19 -11.07 -16.60
CA VAL A 111 -19.59 -11.33 -16.97
C VAL A 111 -19.60 -11.97 -18.37
N LEU A 112 -19.84 -13.27 -18.40
CA LEU A 112 -19.70 -14.10 -19.60
C LEU A 112 -21.05 -14.55 -20.14
N ASP A 113 -21.27 -14.25 -21.39
CA ASP A 113 -22.41 -14.74 -22.17
C ASP A 113 -22.24 -16.24 -22.52
N ILE A 114 -23.24 -17.04 -22.17
CA ILE A 114 -23.30 -18.46 -22.52
C ILE A 114 -24.56 -18.79 -23.36
N SER A 115 -25.13 -17.80 -24.04
CA SER A 115 -26.26 -17.97 -24.92
C SER A 115 -25.93 -18.81 -26.16
N GLU A 116 -26.97 -19.27 -26.90
CA GLU A 116 -26.80 -20.14 -28.06
C GLU A 116 -25.92 -19.49 -29.16
N SER A 117 -25.89 -18.17 -29.27
CA SER A 117 -25.06 -17.44 -30.25
C SER A 117 -23.54 -17.54 -29.96
N MET A 118 -23.16 -17.88 -28.73
CA MET A 118 -21.76 -18.11 -28.38
C MET A 118 -21.22 -19.47 -28.84
N ASP A 119 -22.08 -20.36 -29.39
CA ASP A 119 -21.66 -21.63 -30.03
C ASP A 119 -21.23 -21.45 -31.51
N LEU A 120 -21.35 -20.23 -32.04
CA LEU A 120 -20.87 -19.94 -33.38
C LEU A 120 -19.36 -20.16 -33.53
N GLN A 121 -18.95 -20.72 -34.69
CA GLN A 121 -17.58 -21.17 -34.95
C GLN A 121 -16.78 -20.15 -35.78
N ASP A 122 -16.96 -18.87 -35.50
CA ASP A 122 -16.11 -17.79 -36.06
C ASP A 122 -14.86 -17.56 -35.22
N PHE A 123 -14.79 -18.18 -34.05
CA PHE A 123 -13.61 -18.38 -33.17
C PHE A 123 -13.27 -19.86 -33.04
N THR A 124 -12.08 -20.22 -32.61
CA THR A 124 -11.63 -21.59 -32.50
C THR A 124 -11.67 -22.10 -31.06
N PRO A 125 -12.43 -23.14 -30.73
CA PRO A 125 -13.39 -23.90 -31.56
C PRO A 125 -14.74 -23.19 -31.73
N ASN A 126 -15.17 -22.33 -30.79
CA ASN A 126 -16.33 -21.46 -30.83
C ASN A 126 -16.09 -20.22 -29.94
N ARG A 127 -17.02 -19.25 -29.93
CA ARG A 127 -16.89 -17.99 -29.16
C ARG A 127 -16.76 -18.23 -27.69
N LEU A 128 -17.54 -19.17 -27.13
CA LEU A 128 -17.51 -19.46 -25.68
C LEU A 128 -16.15 -20.04 -25.24
N GLU A 129 -15.63 -21.02 -25.96
CA GLU A 129 -14.36 -21.63 -25.60
C GLU A 129 -13.18 -20.64 -25.73
N ALA A 130 -13.18 -19.79 -26.77
CA ALA A 130 -12.22 -18.72 -26.92
C ALA A 130 -12.30 -17.70 -25.77
N ALA A 131 -13.50 -17.32 -25.35
CA ALA A 131 -13.72 -16.43 -24.21
C ALA A 131 -13.26 -17.07 -22.89
N LYS A 132 -13.49 -18.38 -22.70
CA LYS A 132 -13.01 -19.14 -21.52
C LYS A 132 -11.48 -19.18 -21.45
N GLU A 133 -10.82 -19.51 -22.57
CA GLU A 133 -9.37 -19.57 -22.65
C GLU A 133 -8.75 -18.22 -22.28
N THR A 134 -9.22 -17.14 -22.89
CA THR A 134 -8.75 -15.79 -22.60
C THR A 134 -9.04 -15.37 -21.15
N ALA A 135 -10.21 -15.74 -20.60
CA ALA A 135 -10.54 -15.45 -19.21
C ALA A 135 -9.60 -16.19 -18.23
N ILE A 136 -9.23 -17.45 -18.54
CA ILE A 136 -8.27 -18.24 -17.76
C ILE A 136 -6.88 -17.57 -17.77
N ASP A 137 -6.41 -17.15 -18.94
CA ASP A 137 -5.12 -16.47 -19.08
C ASP A 137 -5.11 -15.14 -18.30
N PHE A 138 -6.20 -14.39 -18.39
CA PHE A 138 -6.39 -13.16 -17.63
C PHE A 138 -6.37 -13.40 -16.11
N ILE A 139 -7.07 -14.43 -15.61
CA ILE A 139 -7.09 -14.80 -14.20
C ILE A 139 -5.69 -15.19 -13.73
N ASN A 140 -4.98 -16.02 -14.49
CA ASN A 140 -3.63 -16.51 -14.15
C ASN A 140 -2.57 -15.40 -14.15
N GLY A 141 -2.80 -14.31 -14.86
CA GLY A 141 -1.93 -13.14 -14.88
C GLY A 141 -2.06 -12.22 -13.64
N ARG A 142 -2.98 -12.51 -12.70
CA ARG A 142 -3.27 -11.67 -11.52
C ARG A 142 -2.53 -12.15 -10.27
N VAL A 143 -2.24 -11.21 -9.37
CA VAL A 143 -1.49 -11.52 -8.13
C VAL A 143 -2.24 -11.07 -6.87
N ALA A 144 -2.95 -9.93 -6.92
CA ALA A 144 -3.58 -9.34 -5.75
C ALA A 144 -5.04 -8.94 -5.96
N ASP A 145 -5.58 -9.09 -7.19
CA ASP A 145 -6.92 -8.68 -7.54
C ASP A 145 -7.96 -9.70 -7.07
N ARG A 146 -9.13 -9.23 -6.64
CA ARG A 146 -10.27 -10.13 -6.41
C ARG A 146 -11.08 -10.23 -7.67
N ILE A 147 -11.33 -11.45 -8.10
CA ILE A 147 -12.11 -11.72 -9.31
C ILE A 147 -13.38 -12.46 -8.91
N GLY A 148 -14.52 -11.98 -9.41
CA GLY A 148 -15.79 -12.69 -9.35
C GLY A 148 -16.29 -13.03 -10.75
N MET A 149 -17.29 -13.91 -10.83
CA MET A 149 -17.84 -14.34 -12.12
C MET A 149 -19.35 -14.42 -12.11
N VAL A 150 -19.93 -13.90 -13.19
CA VAL A 150 -21.34 -14.03 -13.54
C VAL A 150 -21.42 -14.66 -14.93
N ILE A 151 -22.25 -15.67 -15.10
CA ILE A 151 -22.63 -16.23 -16.39
C ILE A 151 -24.08 -15.87 -16.67
N PHE A 152 -24.41 -15.68 -17.93
CA PHE A 152 -25.79 -15.37 -18.32
C PHE A 152 -26.17 -15.91 -19.70
N SER A 153 -27.46 -16.17 -19.82
CA SER A 153 -28.17 -16.44 -21.05
C SER A 153 -29.52 -15.70 -20.95
N GLY A 154 -30.67 -16.36 -21.01
CA GLY A 154 -31.98 -15.73 -20.74
C GLY A 154 -32.17 -15.22 -19.30
N GLU A 155 -31.36 -15.68 -18.39
CA GLU A 155 -31.23 -15.24 -16.99
C GLU A 155 -29.74 -15.04 -16.63
N ALA A 156 -29.47 -14.50 -15.43
CA ALA A 156 -28.10 -14.29 -14.95
C ALA A 156 -27.85 -15.04 -13.64
N PHE A 157 -26.70 -15.69 -13.55
CA PHE A 157 -26.27 -16.46 -12.40
C PHE A 157 -24.88 -16.07 -11.93
N SER A 158 -24.70 -15.82 -10.63
CA SER A 158 -23.40 -15.57 -10.03
C SER A 158 -22.67 -16.88 -9.79
N LEU A 159 -21.69 -17.19 -10.64
CA LEU A 159 -20.92 -18.43 -10.58
C LEU A 159 -19.89 -18.40 -9.44
N ALA A 160 -19.20 -17.27 -9.27
CA ALA A 160 -18.24 -17.06 -8.17
C ALA A 160 -18.39 -15.66 -7.56
N PRO A 161 -18.30 -15.54 -6.22
CA PRO A 161 -18.14 -14.24 -5.58
C PRO A 161 -16.72 -13.69 -5.82
N LEU A 162 -16.45 -12.44 -5.43
CA LEU A 162 -15.12 -11.85 -5.46
C LEU A 162 -14.16 -12.66 -4.57
N THR A 163 -13.12 -13.25 -5.17
CA THR A 163 -12.12 -14.09 -4.50
C THR A 163 -10.73 -13.87 -5.10
N THR A 164 -9.70 -14.20 -4.35
CA THR A 164 -8.31 -14.30 -4.79
C THR A 164 -7.87 -15.74 -5.05
N ASP A 165 -8.80 -16.69 -4.98
CA ASP A 165 -8.56 -18.10 -5.28
C ASP A 165 -8.66 -18.32 -6.81
N TYR A 166 -7.55 -18.08 -7.49
CA TYR A 166 -7.47 -18.18 -8.96
C TYR A 166 -7.58 -19.61 -9.47
N GLU A 167 -7.17 -20.60 -8.67
CA GLU A 167 -7.28 -22.02 -9.01
C GLU A 167 -8.76 -22.43 -9.08
N LEU A 168 -9.53 -22.08 -8.04
CA LEU A 168 -10.98 -22.29 -8.03
C LEU A 168 -11.66 -21.60 -9.22
N LEU A 169 -11.30 -20.34 -9.52
CA LEU A 169 -11.89 -19.61 -10.63
C LEU A 169 -11.60 -20.29 -11.97
N THR A 170 -10.37 -20.75 -12.20
CA THR A 170 -9.96 -21.44 -13.42
C THR A 170 -10.75 -22.74 -13.60
N ASP A 171 -10.94 -23.52 -12.52
CA ASP A 171 -11.74 -24.72 -12.53
C ASP A 171 -13.20 -24.44 -12.87
N LEU A 172 -13.77 -23.37 -12.27
CA LEU A 172 -15.14 -22.94 -12.55
C LEU A 172 -15.31 -22.50 -14.01
N VAL A 173 -14.39 -21.68 -14.56
CA VAL A 173 -14.41 -21.27 -15.97
C VAL A 173 -14.35 -22.47 -16.89
N THR A 174 -13.47 -23.43 -16.61
CA THR A 174 -13.32 -24.66 -17.42
C THR A 174 -14.61 -25.47 -17.43
N SER A 175 -15.35 -25.49 -16.32
CA SER A 175 -16.61 -26.23 -16.20
C SER A 175 -17.80 -25.61 -16.92
N ILE A 176 -17.70 -24.35 -17.39
CA ILE A 176 -18.80 -23.64 -18.07
C ILE A 176 -19.18 -24.36 -19.36
N THR A 177 -20.48 -24.59 -19.52
CA THR A 177 -21.10 -25.17 -20.73
C THR A 177 -22.40 -24.46 -21.07
N PHE A 178 -22.83 -24.53 -22.31
CA PHE A 178 -24.11 -23.94 -22.79
C PHE A 178 -25.34 -24.44 -22.03
N ASN A 179 -25.29 -25.68 -21.49
CA ASN A 179 -26.41 -26.32 -20.81
C ASN A 179 -26.49 -26.02 -19.31
N MET A 180 -25.64 -25.12 -18.79
CA MET A 180 -25.68 -24.74 -17.37
C MET A 180 -26.95 -23.96 -17.01
N MET A 181 -27.61 -23.35 -17.98
CA MET A 181 -28.82 -22.56 -17.78
C MET A 181 -29.89 -23.01 -18.76
N ASP A 182 -31.11 -23.30 -18.26
CA ASP A 182 -32.26 -23.71 -19.09
C ASP A 182 -32.95 -22.51 -19.78
N ALA A 183 -32.61 -21.29 -19.38
CA ALA A 183 -33.23 -20.06 -19.86
C ALA A 183 -32.65 -19.66 -21.24
N LYS A 184 -33.50 -19.58 -22.28
CA LYS A 184 -33.11 -19.16 -23.64
C LYS A 184 -33.11 -17.63 -23.76
N GLY A 185 -32.27 -17.14 -24.67
CA GLY A 185 -32.10 -15.72 -24.95
C GLY A 185 -30.89 -15.14 -24.29
N THR A 186 -30.78 -13.80 -24.22
CA THR A 186 -29.63 -13.07 -23.71
C THR A 186 -30.11 -11.90 -22.86
N ALA A 187 -29.80 -11.89 -21.58
CA ALA A 187 -30.28 -10.95 -20.56
C ALA A 187 -29.16 -10.08 -20.03
N ILE A 188 -28.59 -9.19 -20.83
CA ILE A 188 -27.45 -8.32 -20.50
C ILE A 188 -27.74 -7.46 -19.25
N GLY A 189 -28.91 -6.81 -19.21
CA GLY A 189 -29.27 -5.94 -18.09
C GLY A 189 -29.34 -6.68 -16.76
N SER A 190 -29.86 -7.92 -16.75
CA SER A 190 -29.88 -8.79 -15.56
C SER A 190 -28.48 -9.24 -15.16
N ALA A 191 -27.60 -9.53 -16.14
CA ALA A 191 -26.22 -9.93 -15.91
C ALA A 191 -25.40 -8.79 -15.23
N VAL A 192 -25.49 -7.58 -15.79
CA VAL A 192 -24.86 -6.38 -15.22
C VAL A 192 -25.38 -6.11 -13.81
N SER A 193 -26.70 -6.17 -13.59
CA SER A 193 -27.29 -5.95 -12.26
C SER A 193 -26.84 -6.99 -11.24
N THR A 194 -26.69 -8.26 -11.65
CA THR A 194 -26.18 -9.33 -10.79
C THR A 194 -24.73 -9.07 -10.41
N GLY A 195 -23.89 -8.66 -11.37
CA GLY A 195 -22.49 -8.29 -11.13
C GLY A 195 -22.36 -7.10 -10.16
N ILE A 196 -23.14 -6.03 -10.38
CA ILE A 196 -23.20 -4.86 -9.48
C ILE A 196 -23.55 -5.28 -8.05
N ASN A 197 -24.57 -6.13 -7.91
CA ASN A 197 -24.98 -6.58 -6.57
C ASN A 197 -23.87 -7.37 -5.85
N ARG A 198 -23.02 -8.10 -6.57
CA ARG A 198 -21.86 -8.79 -6.00
C ARG A 198 -20.72 -7.84 -5.62
N MET A 199 -20.63 -6.69 -6.29
CA MET A 199 -19.62 -5.66 -6.01
C MET A 199 -20.10 -4.60 -5.02
N ARG A 200 -21.34 -4.64 -4.59
CA ARG A 200 -21.96 -3.59 -3.74
C ARG A 200 -21.25 -3.38 -2.41
N GLU A 201 -20.74 -4.44 -1.79
CA GLU A 201 -20.03 -4.39 -0.51
C GLU A 201 -18.50 -4.27 -0.67
N SER A 202 -18.05 -4.05 -1.89
CA SER A 202 -16.63 -3.86 -2.17
C SER A 202 -16.15 -2.48 -1.70
N GLU A 203 -15.05 -2.48 -0.96
CA GLU A 203 -14.31 -1.30 -0.51
C GLU A 203 -13.10 -0.99 -1.42
N ALA A 204 -12.92 -1.75 -2.51
CA ALA A 204 -11.82 -1.51 -3.45
C ALA A 204 -11.93 -0.13 -4.10
N LYS A 205 -10.80 0.54 -4.30
CA LYS A 205 -10.74 1.86 -4.94
C LYS A 205 -11.13 1.82 -6.41
N SER A 206 -10.81 0.72 -7.11
CA SER A 206 -11.25 0.48 -8.48
C SER A 206 -12.13 -0.76 -8.54
N LYS A 207 -13.30 -0.61 -9.15
CA LYS A 207 -14.27 -1.66 -9.39
C LYS A 207 -14.53 -1.76 -10.87
N VAL A 208 -14.20 -2.90 -11.45
CA VAL A 208 -14.22 -3.12 -12.88
C VAL A 208 -15.12 -4.31 -13.22
N MET A 209 -15.94 -4.16 -14.22
CA MET A 209 -16.70 -5.25 -14.81
C MET A 209 -16.26 -5.43 -16.27
N VAL A 210 -16.03 -6.66 -16.69
CA VAL A 210 -15.71 -7.01 -18.07
C VAL A 210 -16.86 -7.86 -18.62
N LEU A 211 -17.65 -7.29 -19.49
CA LEU A 211 -18.81 -7.91 -20.12
C LEU A 211 -18.45 -8.44 -21.51
N LEU A 212 -18.54 -9.76 -21.69
CA LEU A 212 -18.33 -10.42 -22.98
C LEU A 212 -19.66 -10.93 -23.52
N SER A 213 -20.07 -10.45 -24.69
CA SER A 213 -21.31 -10.85 -25.33
C SER A 213 -21.24 -10.51 -26.84
N ASP A 214 -22.16 -11.03 -27.66
CA ASP A 214 -22.40 -10.59 -29.04
C ASP A 214 -23.31 -9.35 -29.11
N GLY A 215 -23.83 -8.89 -27.97
CA GLY A 215 -24.57 -7.63 -27.80
C GLY A 215 -26.09 -7.74 -27.95
N ASP A 216 -26.63 -8.88 -28.36
CA ASP A 216 -28.08 -9.06 -28.40
C ASP A 216 -28.64 -9.03 -26.95
N ASN A 217 -29.77 -8.30 -26.78
CA ASN A 217 -30.50 -8.29 -25.54
C ASN A 217 -31.99 -8.54 -25.82
N ASN A 218 -32.41 -9.80 -25.72
CA ASN A 218 -33.74 -10.24 -26.07
C ASN A 218 -34.49 -10.93 -24.93
N ALA A 219 -33.89 -10.99 -23.74
CA ALA A 219 -34.47 -11.58 -22.52
C ALA A 219 -34.13 -10.75 -21.27
N GLY A 220 -34.67 -11.18 -20.12
CA GLY A 220 -34.44 -10.51 -18.83
C GLY A 220 -35.44 -9.38 -18.56
N ASN A 221 -35.46 -8.96 -17.29
CA ASN A 221 -36.43 -7.98 -16.77
C ASN A 221 -35.79 -6.59 -16.51
N VAL A 222 -34.50 -6.45 -16.72
CA VAL A 222 -33.75 -5.22 -16.46
C VAL A 222 -33.23 -4.65 -17.78
N ASP A 223 -33.51 -3.38 -18.03
CA ASP A 223 -32.96 -2.67 -19.17
C ASP A 223 -31.44 -2.48 -19.03
N PRO A 224 -30.62 -2.78 -20.07
CA PRO A 224 -29.17 -2.67 -20.02
C PRO A 224 -28.68 -1.25 -19.72
N VAL A 225 -29.33 -0.22 -20.25
CA VAL A 225 -28.98 1.19 -20.04
C VAL A 225 -29.25 1.58 -18.58
N PHE A 226 -30.38 1.14 -18.02
CA PHE A 226 -30.67 1.35 -16.61
C PHE A 226 -29.65 0.65 -15.69
N ALA A 227 -29.27 -0.59 -16.02
CA ALA A 227 -28.23 -1.30 -15.29
C ALA A 227 -26.87 -0.58 -15.35
N ALA A 228 -26.51 0.00 -16.50
CA ALA A 228 -25.28 0.79 -16.65
C ALA A 228 -25.31 2.08 -15.82
N GLN A 229 -26.45 2.76 -15.74
CA GLN A 229 -26.62 3.94 -14.86
C GLN A 229 -26.46 3.58 -13.39
N LEU A 230 -26.95 2.42 -12.97
CA LEU A 230 -26.76 1.91 -11.63
C LEU A 230 -25.28 1.60 -11.36
N ALA A 231 -24.56 1.04 -12.33
CA ALA A 231 -23.12 0.79 -12.24
C ALA A 231 -22.33 2.09 -12.07
N GLU A 232 -22.64 3.12 -12.87
CA GLU A 232 -22.01 4.44 -12.74
C GLU A 232 -22.25 5.04 -11.36
N ALA A 233 -23.46 4.96 -10.82
CA ALA A 233 -23.80 5.47 -9.50
C ALA A 233 -23.05 4.74 -8.35
N MET A 234 -22.50 3.55 -8.61
CA MET A 234 -21.70 2.75 -7.67
C MET A 234 -20.20 2.76 -8.00
N ASP A 235 -19.76 3.66 -8.88
CA ASP A 235 -18.38 3.77 -9.36
C ASP A 235 -17.83 2.46 -9.94
N VAL A 236 -18.67 1.69 -10.65
CA VAL A 236 -18.26 0.48 -11.36
C VAL A 236 -18.07 0.80 -12.83
N LYS A 237 -16.86 0.65 -13.36
CA LYS A 237 -16.53 0.77 -14.78
C LYS A 237 -16.88 -0.53 -15.48
N ILE A 238 -17.60 -0.47 -16.62
CA ILE A 238 -17.97 -1.66 -17.41
C ILE A 238 -17.29 -1.62 -18.78
N TYR A 239 -16.21 -2.37 -18.92
CA TYR A 239 -15.62 -2.66 -20.21
C TYR A 239 -16.48 -3.68 -20.95
N THR A 240 -16.87 -3.35 -22.16
CA THR A 240 -17.70 -4.22 -22.96
C THR A 240 -16.93 -4.75 -24.16
N ILE A 241 -17.03 -6.05 -24.40
CA ILE A 241 -16.32 -6.74 -25.48
C ILE A 241 -17.37 -7.43 -26.34
N ALA A 242 -17.54 -6.92 -27.56
CA ALA A 242 -18.34 -7.61 -28.58
C ALA A 242 -17.52 -8.76 -29.18
N VAL A 243 -17.99 -9.98 -29.02
CA VAL A 243 -17.32 -11.20 -29.51
C VAL A 243 -18.04 -11.72 -30.73
N GLY A 244 -17.39 -11.73 -31.90
CA GLY A 244 -17.96 -12.28 -33.11
C GLY A 244 -17.65 -11.51 -34.39
N LYS A 245 -18.12 -12.06 -35.51
CA LYS A 245 -18.05 -11.47 -36.85
C LYS A 245 -19.44 -11.26 -37.41
N ASP A 246 -19.60 -10.18 -38.19
CA ASP A 246 -20.81 -10.00 -39.01
C ASP A 246 -20.72 -10.83 -40.29
N GLY A 247 -21.86 -11.37 -40.69
CA GLY A 247 -22.00 -12.11 -41.94
C GLY A 247 -22.22 -13.61 -41.75
N MET A 248 -21.91 -14.38 -42.79
CA MET A 248 -22.11 -15.83 -42.77
C MET A 248 -20.99 -16.51 -41.93
N VAL A 249 -21.38 -17.12 -40.83
CA VAL A 249 -20.47 -17.84 -39.94
C VAL A 249 -20.84 -19.32 -39.82
N PRO A 250 -19.87 -20.23 -39.62
CA PRO A 250 -20.14 -21.65 -39.43
C PRO A 250 -20.88 -21.92 -38.13
N TYR A 251 -21.87 -22.81 -38.18
CA TYR A 251 -22.61 -23.31 -37.02
C TYR A 251 -22.83 -24.80 -37.16
N GLY A 252 -21.95 -25.57 -36.55
CA GLY A 252 -21.99 -27.02 -36.59
C GLY A 252 -21.87 -27.61 -38.03
N THR A 253 -22.29 -28.86 -38.17
CA THR A 253 -22.26 -29.58 -39.43
C THR A 253 -23.65 -30.17 -39.74
N ASP A 254 -24.02 -30.22 -41.02
CA ASP A 254 -25.22 -30.92 -41.47
C ASP A 254 -25.06 -32.45 -41.32
N PHE A 255 -26.14 -33.19 -41.66
CA PHE A 255 -26.15 -34.66 -41.57
C PHE A 255 -25.09 -35.31 -42.49
N PHE A 256 -24.59 -34.58 -43.49
CA PHE A 256 -23.55 -35.04 -44.43
C PHE A 256 -22.14 -34.53 -44.05
N GLY A 257 -21.95 -33.92 -42.88
CA GLY A 257 -20.66 -33.41 -42.39
C GLY A 257 -20.23 -32.09 -43.07
N ARG A 258 -21.14 -31.37 -43.73
CA ARG A 258 -20.84 -30.08 -44.33
C ARG A 258 -21.10 -28.95 -43.33
N PRO A 259 -20.23 -27.92 -43.26
CA PRO A 259 -20.48 -26.77 -42.38
C PRO A 259 -21.82 -26.11 -42.72
N GLN A 260 -22.69 -25.97 -41.71
CA GLN A 260 -23.90 -25.17 -41.81
C GLN A 260 -23.53 -23.70 -41.58
N MET A 261 -23.98 -22.82 -42.48
CA MET A 261 -23.69 -21.38 -42.33
C MET A 261 -24.91 -20.65 -41.84
N ILE A 262 -24.75 -19.80 -40.86
CA ILE A 262 -25.79 -18.92 -40.29
C ILE A 262 -25.34 -17.49 -40.43
N GLU A 263 -26.27 -16.59 -40.69
CA GLU A 263 -26.03 -15.15 -40.73
C GLU A 263 -25.94 -14.63 -39.28
N SER A 264 -24.79 -14.07 -38.90
CA SER A 264 -24.53 -13.48 -37.60
C SER A 264 -24.51 -11.95 -37.70
N TYR A 265 -25.17 -11.29 -36.79
CA TYR A 265 -25.17 -9.85 -36.63
C TYR A 265 -24.72 -9.52 -35.18
N LEU A 266 -23.83 -8.53 -35.03
CA LEU A 266 -23.42 -8.04 -33.74
C LEU A 266 -24.20 -6.76 -33.39
N ASN A 267 -24.87 -6.75 -32.28
CA ASN A 267 -25.54 -5.56 -31.76
C ASN A 267 -24.58 -4.74 -30.86
N GLU A 268 -23.75 -3.92 -31.51
CA GLU A 268 -22.74 -3.12 -30.77
C GLU A 268 -23.34 -1.91 -30.05
N GLU A 269 -24.56 -1.45 -30.41
CA GLU A 269 -25.15 -0.22 -29.90
C GLU A 269 -25.35 -0.33 -28.36
N THR A 270 -25.96 -1.39 -27.89
CA THR A 270 -26.18 -1.64 -26.47
C THR A 270 -24.87 -1.69 -25.69
N LEU A 271 -23.85 -2.40 -26.19
CA LEU A 271 -22.56 -2.54 -25.56
C LEU A 271 -21.78 -1.21 -25.49
N ARG A 272 -21.83 -0.43 -26.58
CA ARG A 272 -21.23 0.92 -26.65
C ARG A 272 -21.88 1.88 -25.65
N ASP A 273 -23.20 1.83 -25.51
CA ASP A 273 -23.93 2.67 -24.57
C ASP A 273 -23.58 2.34 -23.11
N ILE A 274 -23.50 1.04 -22.77
CA ILE A 274 -23.08 0.59 -21.44
C ILE A 274 -21.68 1.12 -21.10
N ALA A 275 -20.69 0.91 -21.99
CA ALA A 275 -19.32 1.37 -21.79
C ALA A 275 -19.24 2.89 -21.63
N ARG A 276 -19.94 3.65 -22.50
CA ARG A 276 -19.98 5.11 -22.47
C ARG A 276 -20.56 5.65 -21.14
N ILE A 277 -21.68 5.10 -20.66
CA ILE A 277 -22.34 5.52 -19.43
C ILE A 277 -21.40 5.32 -18.23
N THR A 278 -20.71 4.18 -18.19
CA THR A 278 -19.81 3.83 -17.09
C THR A 278 -18.38 4.36 -17.24
N LYS A 279 -18.15 5.25 -18.22
CA LYS A 279 -16.85 5.89 -18.51
C LYS A 279 -15.72 4.89 -18.79
N ALA A 280 -16.06 3.73 -19.34
CA ALA A 280 -15.14 2.70 -19.80
C ALA A 280 -15.08 2.63 -21.34
N GLU A 281 -14.29 1.72 -21.87
CA GLU A 281 -14.13 1.54 -23.31
C GLU A 281 -14.92 0.33 -23.82
N PHE A 282 -15.42 0.46 -25.06
CA PHE A 282 -15.98 -0.64 -25.83
C PHE A 282 -14.90 -1.22 -26.75
N PHE A 283 -14.86 -2.53 -26.85
CA PHE A 283 -13.95 -3.27 -27.72
C PHE A 283 -14.71 -4.23 -28.61
N ARG A 284 -14.12 -4.53 -29.78
CA ARG A 284 -14.61 -5.58 -30.68
C ARG A 284 -13.52 -6.62 -30.87
N ALA A 285 -13.81 -7.86 -30.55
CA ALA A 285 -12.97 -9.01 -30.81
C ALA A 285 -13.48 -9.75 -32.03
N SER A 286 -12.68 -9.79 -33.09
CA SER A 286 -12.98 -10.50 -34.30
C SER A 286 -12.25 -11.83 -34.44
N ASP A 287 -11.28 -12.09 -33.58
CA ASP A 287 -10.50 -13.32 -33.52
C ASP A 287 -9.88 -13.49 -32.15
N ASP A 288 -9.29 -14.66 -31.87
CA ASP A 288 -8.68 -15.03 -30.57
C ASP A 288 -7.60 -14.05 -30.13
N LYS A 289 -6.75 -13.60 -31.08
CA LYS A 289 -5.67 -12.64 -30.79
C LYS A 289 -6.17 -11.25 -30.41
N ALA A 290 -7.25 -10.81 -31.08
CA ALA A 290 -7.87 -9.52 -30.74
C ALA A 290 -8.43 -9.56 -29.32
N LEU A 291 -9.05 -10.68 -28.93
CA LEU A 291 -9.59 -10.87 -27.59
C LEU A 291 -8.48 -10.82 -26.51
N GLU A 292 -7.37 -11.53 -26.70
CA GLU A 292 -6.20 -11.50 -25.83
C GLU A 292 -5.61 -10.07 -25.66
N ASN A 293 -5.44 -9.35 -26.78
CA ASN A 293 -4.95 -7.98 -26.77
C ASN A 293 -5.87 -7.01 -26.00
N ILE A 294 -7.19 -7.22 -26.09
CA ILE A 294 -8.18 -6.40 -25.37
C ILE A 294 -8.03 -6.58 -23.87
N PHE A 295 -7.91 -7.80 -23.38
CA PHE A 295 -7.70 -8.05 -21.96
C PHE A 295 -6.38 -7.46 -21.46
N THR A 296 -5.31 -7.54 -22.25
CA THR A 296 -4.03 -6.88 -21.93
C THR A 296 -4.21 -5.36 -21.82
N LYS A 297 -4.96 -4.75 -22.73
CA LYS A 297 -5.23 -3.31 -22.70
C LYS A 297 -6.07 -2.89 -21.50
N ILE A 298 -7.08 -3.67 -21.11
CA ILE A 298 -7.87 -3.41 -19.90
C ILE A 298 -6.96 -3.46 -18.66
N ASP A 299 -6.04 -4.42 -18.60
CA ASP A 299 -5.06 -4.53 -17.53
C ASP A 299 -4.16 -3.29 -17.44
N GLU A 300 -3.67 -2.79 -18.56
CA GLU A 300 -2.85 -1.58 -18.61
C GLU A 300 -3.63 -0.34 -18.15
N LEU A 301 -4.90 -0.18 -18.57
CA LEU A 301 -5.74 0.96 -18.23
C LEU A 301 -6.03 1.03 -16.72
N GLU A 302 -6.26 -0.09 -16.08
CA GLU A 302 -6.59 -0.13 -14.65
C GLU A 302 -5.35 -0.11 -13.74
N LYS A 303 -4.21 -0.66 -14.16
CA LYS A 303 -2.93 -0.57 -13.41
C LYS A 303 -2.35 0.84 -13.33
N ALA A 304 -2.67 1.72 -14.27
CA ALA A 304 -2.18 3.10 -14.29
C ALA A 304 -2.70 3.97 -13.13
N GLU A 305 -3.75 3.54 -12.42
CA GLU A 305 -4.35 4.26 -11.28
C GLU A 305 -3.78 3.83 -9.91
N ILE A 306 -2.82 2.91 -9.84
CA ILE A 306 -2.25 2.44 -8.56
C ILE A 306 -1.28 3.49 -8.01
N ILE A 307 -1.69 4.18 -6.97
CA ILE A 307 -0.88 5.18 -6.25
C ILE A 307 0.09 4.46 -5.31
N GLU A 308 1.40 4.66 -5.51
CA GLU A 308 2.44 4.24 -4.57
C GLU A 308 2.25 4.94 -3.21
N SER A 309 1.85 4.21 -2.20
CA SER A 309 1.83 4.73 -0.83
C SER A 309 3.21 4.54 -0.20
N ARG A 310 3.93 5.65 0.00
CA ARG A 310 5.24 5.66 0.70
C ARG A 310 5.02 5.89 2.18
N TYR A 311 5.33 4.91 3.00
CA TYR A 311 5.36 5.05 4.45
C TYR A 311 6.79 5.34 4.92
N LYS A 312 6.93 6.45 5.68
CA LYS A 312 8.18 6.75 6.40
C LYS A 312 8.08 6.19 7.82
N GLU A 313 8.81 5.13 8.10
CA GLU A 313 8.92 4.60 9.44
C GLU A 313 10.11 5.29 10.15
N THR A 314 9.81 6.17 11.12
CA THR A 314 10.80 6.88 11.92
C THR A 314 11.05 6.13 13.22
N MET A 315 12.30 5.74 13.47
CA MET A 315 12.70 5.12 14.73
C MET A 315 13.49 6.10 15.59
N ASP A 316 13.04 6.30 16.82
CA ASP A 316 13.67 7.18 17.81
C ASP A 316 14.81 6.48 18.56
N TYR A 317 15.98 7.12 18.63
CA TYR A 317 17.18 6.62 19.30
C TYR A 317 17.60 7.47 20.52
N TYR A 318 16.69 8.19 21.17
CA TYR A 318 17.00 9.00 22.34
C TYR A 318 17.30 8.18 23.59
N ARG A 319 16.76 6.95 23.71
CA ARG A 319 16.86 6.11 24.92
C ARG A 319 18.29 5.83 25.39
N PRO A 320 19.25 5.42 24.54
CA PRO A 320 20.64 5.20 24.98
C PRO A 320 21.24 6.45 25.63
N TYR A 321 21.08 7.61 25.01
CA TYR A 321 21.62 8.87 25.52
C TYR A 321 20.99 9.31 26.83
N LEU A 322 19.69 9.09 27.01
CA LEU A 322 18.99 9.38 28.27
C LEU A 322 19.49 8.49 29.41
N ILE A 323 19.67 7.18 29.14
CA ILE A 323 20.19 6.24 30.15
C ILE A 323 21.60 6.65 30.62
N TRP A 324 22.49 6.98 29.69
CA TRP A 324 23.82 7.47 30.02
C TRP A 324 23.78 8.81 30.74
N GLY A 325 22.90 9.72 30.39
CA GLY A 325 22.68 10.98 31.08
C GLY A 325 22.29 10.80 32.54
N ILE A 326 21.34 9.91 32.80
CA ILE A 326 20.88 9.54 34.14
C ILE A 326 22.03 8.88 34.95
N LEU A 327 22.77 7.97 34.33
CA LEU A 327 23.91 7.30 34.97
C LEU A 327 24.98 8.31 35.44
N PHE A 328 25.40 9.22 34.56
CA PHE A 328 26.36 10.25 34.86
C PHE A 328 25.86 11.23 35.93
N PHE A 329 24.57 11.53 35.93
CA PHE A 329 23.96 12.35 36.99
C PHE A 329 24.01 11.67 38.35
N PHE A 330 23.74 10.38 38.46
CA PHE A 330 23.88 9.65 39.72
C PHE A 330 25.34 9.54 40.17
N ILE A 331 26.30 9.32 39.26
CA ILE A 331 27.72 9.35 39.58
C ILE A 331 28.12 10.71 40.12
N TRP A 332 27.70 11.80 39.51
CA TRP A 332 27.94 13.15 40.00
C TRP A 332 27.38 13.36 41.41
N MET A 333 26.14 12.95 41.62
CA MET A 333 25.47 13.08 42.93
C MET A 333 26.21 12.30 44.02
N ALA A 334 26.61 11.05 43.74
CA ALA A 334 27.37 10.22 44.65
C ALA A 334 28.74 10.82 44.97
N LEU A 335 29.48 11.29 43.96
CA LEU A 335 30.79 11.92 44.17
C LEU A 335 30.66 13.22 44.97
N LYS A 336 29.65 14.03 44.71
CA LYS A 336 29.41 15.27 45.43
C LYS A 336 29.02 15.03 46.89
N SER A 337 28.19 14.03 47.19
CA SER A 337 27.68 13.76 48.54
C SER A 337 28.68 13.00 49.45
N THR A 338 29.53 12.13 48.86
CA THR A 338 30.43 11.28 49.64
C THR A 338 31.85 11.81 49.74
N PHE A 339 32.50 12.11 48.60
CA PHE A 339 33.95 12.42 48.57
C PHE A 339 34.28 13.92 48.57
N PHE A 340 33.35 14.77 48.09
CA PHE A 340 33.63 16.19 47.88
C PHE A 340 32.67 17.10 48.65
N ASN A 341 32.07 16.59 49.73
CA ASN A 341 31.18 17.37 50.59
C ASN A 341 32.02 18.33 51.45
N ASN A 342 32.19 19.56 50.99
CA ASN A 342 32.78 20.65 51.77
C ASN A 342 31.66 21.41 52.46
N PHE A 343 31.37 21.04 53.73
CA PHE A 343 30.36 21.64 54.60
C PHE A 343 30.58 23.17 54.92
N LEU A 344 31.69 23.74 54.46
CA LEU A 344 32.09 25.11 54.71
C LEU A 344 32.13 26.05 53.50
N LEU A 345 31.75 25.61 52.29
CA LEU A 345 31.93 26.38 51.05
C LEU A 345 30.72 26.37 50.07
N ASP A 346 29.63 25.73 50.44
CA ASP A 346 28.39 25.78 49.65
C ASP A 346 27.41 26.84 50.17
#